data_8c388697f2b7accac9bafc6311faf623
#
_entry.id   8c388697f2b7accac9bafc6311faf623
#
_cell.length_a   1.000
_cell.length_b   1.000
_cell.length_c   1.000
_cell.angle_alpha   90.00
_cell.angle_beta   90.00
_cell.angle_gamma   90.00
#
_symmetry.space_group_name_H-M   'P 1'
#
loop_
_entity.id
_entity.type
_entity.pdbx_description
1 polymer ?
#
loop_
_entity_poly.entity_id
_entity_poly.type
_entity_poly.pdbx_seq_one_letter_code
_entity_poly.pdbx_strand_id
1 'polypeptide(L)'
;MVNVQIFLAWLEAIGDNTKIIICGDYKQLPPIGFGNIFSDLIHCLPKENINELTKVMRQAEKSGILTDANLIRDNKNPITEVITSKKLVHGELQDMYYMFRDTRDSLHQLALKMFFSAVESDGIDNVGIAVPRREGCLNSAYELNKDIADVLLKDERKSISFGEKEFKLGCKVVQTVNDYDRNVFNGEIGYITFIGKDMSGKKPVTYCKVTYQSFGPKIEKGVGLVFDEDNNIVYEKRDKVIRYEGSELADLDMAYALTTHKMQGSSRKTVICVIDNTHYKLLDNCMLYTMLTRAKKRCLLCAEPQAFYKCLNTSNNARSTWLSTIKRKGK
;
A
#
# COMPACT_ATOMS: atom_id res chain seq x y z
N MET A 1 8.53 2.66 -7.14
CA MET A 1 8.04 3.11 -8.46
C MET A 1 9.13 3.93 -9.14
N VAL A 2 9.47 3.61 -10.39
CA VAL A 2 10.54 4.27 -11.14
C VAL A 2 9.89 5.31 -12.07
N ASN A 3 10.12 6.59 -11.80
CA ASN A 3 9.73 7.69 -12.69
C ASN A 3 10.85 7.99 -13.71
N VAL A 4 10.63 8.96 -14.61
CA VAL A 4 11.59 9.31 -15.66
C VAL A 4 12.95 9.75 -15.07
N GLN A 5 12.96 10.53 -14.00
CA GLN A 5 14.18 11.03 -13.38
C GLN A 5 15.06 9.90 -12.82
N ILE A 6 14.43 8.97 -12.08
CA ILE A 6 15.12 7.81 -11.52
C ILE A 6 15.62 6.90 -12.65
N PHE A 7 14.82 6.71 -13.69
CA PHE A 7 15.21 5.88 -14.83
C PHE A 7 16.40 6.47 -15.61
N LEU A 8 16.42 7.79 -15.83
CA LEU A 8 17.55 8.47 -16.44
C LEU A 8 18.82 8.35 -15.60
N ALA A 9 18.72 8.59 -14.30
CA ALA A 9 19.86 8.43 -13.39
C ALA A 9 20.41 6.98 -13.40
N TRP A 10 19.55 5.98 -13.56
CA TRP A 10 19.99 4.59 -13.75
C TRP A 10 20.77 4.41 -15.05
N LEU A 11 20.23 4.93 -16.15
CA LEU A 11 20.89 4.82 -17.46
C LEU A 11 22.26 5.49 -17.48
N GLU A 12 22.41 6.61 -16.76
CA GLU A 12 23.69 7.32 -16.63
C GLU A 12 24.70 6.57 -15.73
N ALA A 13 24.20 5.80 -14.76
CA ALA A 13 25.05 5.09 -13.79
C ALA A 13 25.52 3.70 -14.25
N ILE A 14 24.88 3.11 -15.26
CA ILE A 14 25.21 1.75 -15.74
C ILE A 14 26.21 1.79 -16.91
N GLY A 15 27.08 0.80 -16.98
CA GLY A 15 28.01 0.64 -18.13
C GLY A 15 27.33 0.02 -19.36
N ASP A 16 27.91 0.23 -20.51
CA ASP A 16 27.39 -0.18 -21.85
C ASP A 16 27.11 -1.68 -21.96
N ASN A 17 27.81 -2.51 -21.20
CA ASN A 17 27.64 -3.97 -21.20
C ASN A 17 26.65 -4.49 -20.15
N THR A 18 25.90 -3.60 -19.49
CA THR A 18 24.94 -3.99 -18.44
C THR A 18 23.61 -4.47 -19.05
N LYS A 19 23.19 -5.68 -18.69
CA LYS A 19 21.85 -6.19 -19.02
C LYS A 19 20.83 -5.67 -18.01
N ILE A 20 19.78 -4.99 -18.49
CA ILE A 20 18.70 -4.46 -17.67
C ILE A 20 17.48 -5.38 -17.78
N ILE A 21 16.96 -5.81 -16.64
CA ILE A 21 15.67 -6.53 -16.56
C ILE A 21 14.71 -5.65 -15.75
N ILE A 22 13.61 -5.22 -16.40
CA ILE A 22 12.59 -4.36 -15.78
C ILE A 22 11.35 -5.20 -15.54
N CYS A 23 10.91 -5.31 -14.30
CA CYS A 23 9.70 -6.03 -13.91
C CYS A 23 8.66 -5.06 -13.36
N GLY A 24 7.39 -5.25 -13.71
CA GLY A 24 6.31 -4.39 -13.22
C GLY A 24 4.94 -4.83 -13.71
N ASP A 25 3.94 -4.03 -13.37
CA ASP A 25 2.56 -4.18 -13.86
C ASP A 25 2.08 -2.79 -14.33
N TYR A 26 2.00 -2.61 -15.64
CA TYR A 26 1.64 -1.34 -16.27
C TYR A 26 0.14 -0.99 -16.09
N LYS A 27 -0.65 -1.91 -15.59
CA LYS A 27 -2.08 -1.72 -15.30
C LYS A 27 -2.36 -1.31 -13.86
N GLN A 28 -1.34 -1.38 -12.98
CA GLN A 28 -1.39 -0.77 -11.66
C GLN A 28 -1.17 0.74 -11.74
N LEU A 29 -1.30 1.43 -10.60
CA LEU A 29 -1.03 2.86 -10.51
C LEU A 29 0.34 3.19 -11.08
N PRO A 30 0.42 4.18 -11.99
CA PRO A 30 1.68 4.65 -12.54
C PRO A 30 2.54 5.32 -11.45
N PRO A 31 3.86 5.49 -11.68
CA PRO A 31 4.72 6.20 -10.76
C PRO A 31 4.27 7.65 -10.55
N ILE A 32 4.52 8.17 -9.33
CA ILE A 32 4.28 9.58 -9.03
C ILE A 32 5.29 10.42 -9.81
N GLY A 33 4.81 11.49 -10.47
CA GLY A 33 5.63 12.37 -11.31
C GLY A 33 5.40 12.15 -12.81
N PHE A 34 6.35 12.63 -13.60
CA PHE A 34 6.22 12.63 -15.06
C PHE A 34 6.54 11.28 -15.68
N GLY A 35 5.88 11.00 -16.82
CA GLY A 35 6.13 9.84 -17.68
C GLY A 35 5.45 8.55 -17.24
N ASN A 36 5.60 7.52 -18.08
CA ASN A 36 5.08 6.18 -17.84
C ASN A 36 6.03 5.15 -18.44
N ILE A 37 7.30 5.20 -18.00
CA ILE A 37 8.43 4.47 -18.60
C ILE A 37 8.12 3.00 -18.84
N PHE A 38 7.58 2.30 -17.83
CA PHE A 38 7.32 0.87 -17.96
C PHE A 38 6.29 0.55 -19.05
N SER A 39 5.17 1.29 -19.06
CA SER A 39 4.16 1.16 -20.11
C SER A 39 4.72 1.51 -21.49
N ASP A 40 5.49 2.59 -21.60
CA ASP A 40 6.07 3.04 -22.86
C ASP A 40 7.07 2.02 -23.40
N LEU A 41 7.93 1.45 -22.55
CA LEU A 41 8.88 0.40 -22.95
C LEU A 41 8.17 -0.85 -23.47
N ILE A 42 7.08 -1.29 -22.83
CA ILE A 42 6.27 -2.42 -23.33
C ILE A 42 5.72 -2.14 -24.73
N HIS A 43 5.38 -0.89 -25.04
CA HIS A 43 4.87 -0.53 -26.39
C HIS A 43 5.97 -0.32 -27.43
N CYS A 44 7.17 0.09 -27.01
CA CYS A 44 8.27 0.42 -27.92
C CYS A 44 9.24 -0.73 -28.19
N LEU A 45 9.47 -1.59 -27.20
CA LEU A 45 10.42 -2.70 -27.34
C LEU A 45 9.92 -3.79 -28.28
N PRO A 46 10.83 -4.50 -28.96
CA PRO A 46 10.52 -5.70 -29.73
C PRO A 46 9.83 -6.76 -28.86
N LYS A 47 8.91 -7.54 -29.46
CA LYS A 47 8.12 -8.53 -28.72
C LYS A 47 8.98 -9.62 -28.06
N GLU A 48 10.10 -9.98 -28.66
CA GLU A 48 11.08 -10.95 -28.15
C GLU A 48 11.74 -10.50 -26.83
N ASN A 49 11.71 -9.22 -26.54
CA ASN A 49 12.24 -8.63 -25.29
C ASN A 49 11.16 -8.45 -24.20
N ILE A 50 9.93 -8.88 -24.49
CA ILE A 50 8.80 -8.72 -23.56
C ILE A 50 8.28 -10.10 -23.16
N ASN A 51 8.26 -10.37 -21.85
CA ASN A 51 7.65 -11.55 -21.29
C ASN A 51 6.48 -11.15 -20.39
N GLU A 52 5.29 -11.65 -20.67
CA GLU A 52 4.11 -11.41 -19.85
C GLU A 52 3.82 -12.64 -18.98
N LEU A 53 3.79 -12.41 -17.65
CA LEU A 53 3.37 -13.44 -16.69
C LEU A 53 1.85 -13.38 -16.56
N THR A 54 1.18 -14.42 -17.05
CA THR A 54 -0.30 -14.48 -17.10
C THR A 54 -0.91 -15.20 -15.89
N LYS A 55 -0.14 -16.08 -15.23
CA LYS A 55 -0.62 -16.86 -14.09
C LYS A 55 -0.54 -16.06 -12.79
N VAL A 56 -1.70 -15.80 -12.17
CA VAL A 56 -1.78 -15.11 -10.88
C VAL A 56 -1.58 -16.13 -9.75
N MET A 57 -0.52 -15.93 -8.95
CA MET A 57 -0.18 -16.84 -7.84
C MET A 57 -0.72 -16.36 -6.48
N ARG A 58 -1.21 -15.11 -6.39
CA ARG A 58 -1.63 -14.49 -5.12
C ARG A 58 -3.03 -14.92 -4.69
N GLN A 59 -3.95 -15.02 -5.63
CA GLN A 59 -5.31 -15.47 -5.42
C GLN A 59 -5.58 -16.76 -6.21
N ALA A 60 -6.48 -17.60 -5.67
CA ALA A 60 -6.94 -18.80 -6.39
C ALA A 60 -7.75 -18.40 -7.64
N GLU A 61 -7.76 -19.25 -8.67
CA GLU A 61 -8.51 -19.00 -9.91
C GLU A 61 -10.02 -18.75 -9.67
N LYS A 62 -10.58 -19.31 -8.60
CA LYS A 62 -11.99 -19.16 -8.17
C LYS A 62 -12.25 -17.91 -7.32
N SER A 63 -11.24 -17.08 -7.13
CA SER A 63 -11.33 -15.87 -6.31
C SER A 63 -12.13 -14.77 -7.02
N GLY A 64 -13.12 -14.23 -6.34
CA GLY A 64 -13.85 -13.04 -6.78
C GLY A 64 -12.95 -11.80 -6.83
N ILE A 65 -11.96 -11.71 -5.93
CA ILE A 65 -10.97 -10.61 -5.96
C ILE A 65 -10.25 -10.59 -7.31
N LEU A 66 -9.76 -11.74 -7.78
CA LEU A 66 -9.04 -11.85 -9.04
C LEU A 66 -9.94 -11.56 -10.24
N THR A 67 -11.12 -12.19 -10.28
CA THR A 67 -12.06 -12.05 -11.37
C THR A 67 -12.51 -10.60 -11.53
N ASP A 68 -12.94 -9.98 -10.43
CA ASP A 68 -13.49 -8.63 -10.44
C ASP A 68 -12.40 -7.58 -10.67
N ALA A 69 -11.20 -7.76 -10.10
CA ALA A 69 -10.07 -6.88 -10.38
C ALA A 69 -9.70 -6.90 -11.87
N ASN A 70 -9.72 -8.06 -12.51
CA ASN A 70 -9.47 -8.17 -13.96
C ASN A 70 -10.55 -7.46 -14.80
N LEU A 71 -11.82 -7.60 -14.42
CA LEU A 71 -12.92 -6.88 -15.10
C LEU A 71 -12.73 -5.36 -14.97
N ILE A 72 -12.46 -4.86 -13.76
CA ILE A 72 -12.22 -3.45 -13.48
C ILE A 72 -11.02 -2.93 -14.27
N ARG A 73 -9.91 -3.70 -14.28
CA ARG A 73 -8.71 -3.38 -15.07
C ARG A 73 -9.04 -3.17 -16.55
N ASP A 74 -9.96 -3.95 -17.07
CA ASP A 74 -10.37 -3.92 -18.47
C ASP A 74 -11.59 -3.00 -18.72
N ASN A 75 -11.88 -2.08 -17.79
CA ASN A 75 -13.01 -1.12 -17.80
C ASN A 75 -14.38 -1.80 -17.90
N LYS A 76 -14.51 -2.99 -17.35
CA LYS A 76 -15.78 -3.73 -17.27
C LYS A 76 -16.35 -3.66 -15.87
N ASN A 77 -17.67 -3.54 -15.78
CA ASN A 77 -18.36 -3.56 -14.50
C ASN A 77 -18.47 -5.02 -13.97
N PRO A 78 -17.91 -5.36 -12.82
CA PRO A 78 -18.07 -6.68 -12.22
C PRO A 78 -19.47 -6.90 -11.61
N ILE A 79 -20.22 -5.82 -11.33
CA ILE A 79 -21.54 -5.88 -10.71
C ILE A 79 -22.60 -5.81 -11.80
N THR A 80 -23.34 -6.89 -11.99
CA THR A 80 -24.49 -6.95 -12.92
C THR A 80 -25.82 -6.60 -12.24
N GLU A 81 -25.84 -6.64 -10.93
CA GLU A 81 -27.01 -6.38 -10.10
C GLU A 81 -27.21 -4.88 -9.84
N VAL A 82 -28.43 -4.50 -9.47
CA VAL A 82 -28.68 -3.13 -9.04
C VAL A 82 -27.98 -2.87 -7.71
N ILE A 83 -27.16 -1.82 -7.67
CA ILE A 83 -26.47 -1.41 -6.45
C ILE A 83 -27.52 -0.95 -5.43
N THR A 84 -27.60 -1.69 -4.34
CA THR A 84 -28.44 -1.38 -3.19
C THR A 84 -27.54 -1.21 -1.96
N SER A 85 -28.14 -0.81 -0.83
CA SER A 85 -27.43 -0.80 0.46
C SER A 85 -27.08 -2.19 1.00
N LYS A 86 -27.47 -3.24 0.29
CA LYS A 86 -27.15 -4.63 0.66
C LYS A 86 -25.71 -4.96 0.32
N LYS A 87 -25.12 -5.83 1.11
CA LYS A 87 -23.82 -6.43 0.88
C LYS A 87 -23.90 -7.40 -0.31
N LEU A 88 -23.06 -7.21 -1.33
CA LEU A 88 -22.85 -8.16 -2.43
C LEU A 88 -21.58 -8.96 -2.16
N VAL A 89 -21.59 -10.24 -2.52
CA VAL A 89 -20.45 -11.15 -2.33
C VAL A 89 -20.17 -11.87 -3.64
N HIS A 90 -18.95 -11.78 -4.12
CA HIS A 90 -18.55 -12.34 -5.39
C HIS A 90 -17.46 -13.42 -5.24
N GLY A 91 -17.36 -14.24 -6.26
CA GLY A 91 -16.41 -15.36 -6.37
C GLY A 91 -16.94 -16.64 -5.71
N GLU A 92 -16.48 -17.79 -6.21
CA GLU A 92 -16.79 -19.08 -5.60
C GLU A 92 -16.23 -19.18 -4.16
N LEU A 93 -15.11 -18.46 -3.88
CA LEU A 93 -14.49 -18.39 -2.56
C LEU A 93 -15.18 -17.39 -1.63
N GLN A 94 -16.16 -16.62 -2.12
CA GLN A 94 -16.85 -15.57 -1.36
C GLN A 94 -15.87 -14.59 -0.68
N ASP A 95 -14.84 -14.19 -1.39
CA ASP A 95 -13.71 -13.42 -0.89
C ASP A 95 -13.71 -11.94 -1.30
N MET A 96 -14.59 -11.54 -2.24
CA MET A 96 -14.81 -10.17 -2.65
C MET A 96 -16.17 -9.66 -2.18
N TYR A 97 -16.16 -8.54 -1.45
CA TYR A 97 -17.36 -7.94 -0.85
C TYR A 97 -17.53 -6.51 -1.32
N TYR A 98 -18.75 -6.18 -1.74
CA TYR A 98 -19.17 -4.81 -2.08
C TYR A 98 -20.18 -4.32 -1.06
N MET A 99 -19.93 -3.16 -0.48
CA MET A 99 -20.77 -2.52 0.52
C MET A 99 -20.90 -1.03 0.20
N PHE A 100 -22.08 -0.63 -0.23
CA PHE A 100 -22.32 0.75 -0.65
C PHE A 100 -22.99 1.56 0.44
N ARG A 101 -22.68 2.86 0.48
CA ARG A 101 -23.32 3.86 1.34
C ARG A 101 -23.50 5.15 0.54
N ASP A 102 -24.60 5.86 0.83
CA ASP A 102 -24.95 7.07 0.11
C ASP A 102 -24.33 8.33 0.74
N THR A 103 -23.81 8.24 1.96
CA THR A 103 -23.19 9.34 2.67
C THR A 103 -21.79 8.99 3.17
N ARG A 104 -20.90 10.00 3.22
CA ARG A 104 -19.53 9.84 3.68
C ARG A 104 -19.44 9.39 5.13
N ASP A 105 -20.32 9.93 6.00
CA ASP A 105 -20.35 9.59 7.41
C ASP A 105 -20.74 8.11 7.60
N SER A 106 -21.79 7.64 6.93
CA SER A 106 -22.20 6.24 6.99
C SER A 106 -21.14 5.30 6.38
N LEU A 107 -20.41 5.76 5.36
CA LEU A 107 -19.30 5.04 4.77
C LEU A 107 -18.12 4.95 5.74
N HIS A 108 -17.78 6.05 6.41
CA HIS A 108 -16.74 6.12 7.42
C HIS A 108 -17.01 5.14 8.57
N GLN A 109 -18.21 5.19 9.14
CA GLN A 109 -18.63 4.28 10.20
C GLN A 109 -18.61 2.81 9.74
N LEU A 110 -18.99 2.54 8.49
CA LEU A 110 -18.90 1.21 7.91
C LEU A 110 -17.43 0.76 7.82
N ALA A 111 -16.53 1.61 7.34
CA ALA A 111 -15.11 1.28 7.22
C ALA A 111 -14.49 0.93 8.57
N LEU A 112 -14.75 1.73 9.60
CA LEU A 112 -14.31 1.46 10.97
C LEU A 112 -14.88 0.14 11.50
N LYS A 113 -16.19 -0.10 11.35
CA LYS A 113 -16.85 -1.35 11.76
C LYS A 113 -16.20 -2.56 11.08
N MET A 114 -15.95 -2.48 9.76
CA MET A 114 -15.34 -3.57 9.01
C MET A 114 -13.89 -3.80 9.42
N PHE A 115 -13.15 -2.72 9.74
CA PHE A 115 -11.79 -2.82 10.22
C PHE A 115 -11.73 -3.58 11.56
N PHE A 116 -12.52 -3.17 12.56
CA PHE A 116 -12.52 -3.83 13.87
C PHE A 116 -12.95 -5.28 13.78
N SER A 117 -14.02 -5.57 13.04
CA SER A 117 -14.47 -6.96 12.81
C SER A 117 -13.41 -7.81 12.10
N ALA A 118 -12.67 -7.23 11.15
CA ALA A 118 -11.60 -7.93 10.48
C ALA A 118 -10.39 -8.15 11.41
N VAL A 119 -10.07 -7.19 12.27
CA VAL A 119 -9.00 -7.32 13.27
C VAL A 119 -9.30 -8.43 14.28
N GLU A 120 -10.53 -8.56 14.74
CA GLU A 120 -10.96 -9.66 15.62
C GLU A 120 -10.74 -11.03 14.98
N SER A 121 -11.02 -11.17 13.67
CA SER A 121 -10.90 -12.45 12.96
C SER A 121 -9.51 -12.77 12.45
N ASP A 122 -8.74 -11.78 12.04
CA ASP A 122 -7.49 -11.96 11.28
C ASP A 122 -6.25 -11.44 12.02
N GLY A 123 -6.43 -10.63 13.06
CA GLY A 123 -5.36 -9.92 13.75
C GLY A 123 -4.91 -8.65 13.04
N ILE A 124 -4.44 -7.67 13.83
CA ILE A 124 -4.16 -6.29 13.39
C ILE A 124 -3.07 -6.20 12.30
N ASP A 125 -2.13 -7.15 12.26
CA ASP A 125 -1.05 -7.16 11.27
C ASP A 125 -1.50 -7.69 9.90
N ASN A 126 -2.59 -8.44 9.89
CA ASN A 126 -3.16 -9.02 8.69
C ASN A 126 -4.26 -8.18 8.04
N VAL A 127 -4.63 -7.07 8.67
CA VAL A 127 -5.69 -6.18 8.20
C VAL A 127 -5.11 -4.81 7.85
N GLY A 128 -5.65 -4.17 6.83
CA GLY A 128 -5.31 -2.80 6.46
C GLY A 128 -6.44 -2.13 5.69
N ILE A 129 -6.52 -0.80 5.83
CA ILE A 129 -7.41 0.02 5.02
C ILE A 129 -6.62 0.67 3.90
N ALA A 130 -7.12 0.55 2.67
CA ALA A 130 -6.59 1.25 1.50
C ALA A 130 -7.50 2.40 1.14
N VAL A 131 -6.94 3.61 0.96
CA VAL A 131 -7.66 4.82 0.56
C VAL A 131 -6.90 5.55 -0.55
N PRO A 132 -7.57 6.33 -1.42
CA PRO A 132 -6.90 7.12 -2.44
C PRO A 132 -6.09 8.29 -1.87
N ARG A 133 -6.54 8.91 -0.77
CA ARG A 133 -6.07 10.20 -0.28
C ARG A 133 -5.48 10.13 1.13
N ARG A 134 -4.39 10.90 1.37
CA ARG A 134 -3.71 10.94 2.66
C ARG A 134 -4.50 11.73 3.71
N GLU A 135 -4.98 12.93 3.37
CA GLU A 135 -5.59 13.89 4.29
C GLU A 135 -6.58 14.82 3.58
N GLY A 136 -7.30 15.64 4.33
CA GLY A 136 -8.17 16.69 3.80
C GLY A 136 -9.57 16.21 3.38
N CYS A 137 -10.01 15.05 3.84
CA CYS A 137 -11.40 14.58 3.75
C CYS A 137 -11.65 13.50 4.82
N LEU A 138 -12.91 13.28 5.17
CA LEU A 138 -13.33 12.36 6.24
C LEU A 138 -12.80 10.92 6.04
N ASN A 139 -12.85 10.39 4.82
CA ASN A 139 -12.37 9.05 4.50
C ASN A 139 -10.92 9.04 3.99
N SER A 140 -10.08 9.95 4.51
CA SER A 140 -8.64 9.96 4.26
C SER A 140 -7.90 8.98 5.18
N ALA A 141 -6.66 8.67 4.82
CA ALA A 141 -5.82 7.82 5.68
C ALA A 141 -5.61 8.45 7.07
N TYR A 142 -5.45 9.77 7.12
CA TYR A 142 -5.23 10.50 8.38
C TYR A 142 -6.41 10.37 9.34
N GLU A 143 -7.63 10.67 8.90
CA GLU A 143 -8.82 10.62 9.75
C GLU A 143 -9.14 9.19 10.21
N LEU A 144 -9.11 8.23 9.28
CA LEU A 144 -9.32 6.82 9.62
C LEU A 144 -8.28 6.30 10.62
N ASN A 145 -7.01 6.67 10.47
CA ASN A 145 -5.96 6.29 11.42
C ASN A 145 -6.19 6.88 12.80
N LYS A 146 -6.60 8.15 12.86
CA LYS A 146 -6.90 8.84 14.13
C LYS A 146 -8.04 8.14 14.86
N ASP A 147 -9.17 7.94 14.18
CA ASP A 147 -10.34 7.33 14.81
C ASP A 147 -10.08 5.87 15.23
N ILE A 148 -9.31 5.12 14.45
CA ILE A 148 -8.89 3.77 14.83
C ILE A 148 -7.98 3.79 16.07
N ALA A 149 -6.98 4.68 16.09
CA ALA A 149 -6.07 4.80 17.22
C ALA A 149 -6.82 5.25 18.50
N ASP A 150 -7.77 6.14 18.38
CA ASP A 150 -8.58 6.61 19.52
C ASP A 150 -9.44 5.50 20.11
N VAL A 151 -9.93 4.57 19.31
CA VAL A 151 -10.66 3.38 19.80
C VAL A 151 -9.71 2.35 20.40
N LEU A 152 -8.65 1.98 19.67
CA LEU A 152 -7.71 0.92 20.08
C LEU A 152 -6.91 1.29 21.32
N LEU A 153 -6.54 2.57 21.44
CA LEU A 153 -5.64 3.08 22.46
C LEU A 153 -6.33 4.12 23.37
N LYS A 154 -7.65 3.95 23.59
CA LYS A 154 -8.48 4.87 24.37
C LYS A 154 -8.00 5.04 25.84
N ASP A 155 -7.49 3.96 26.42
CA ASP A 155 -7.03 3.94 27.82
C ASP A 155 -5.53 4.27 27.96
N GLU A 156 -4.80 4.43 26.86
CA GLU A 156 -3.38 4.76 26.89
C GLU A 156 -3.17 6.27 27.05
N ARG A 157 -2.40 6.64 28.08
CA ARG A 157 -2.11 8.04 28.43
C ARG A 157 -0.75 8.52 27.96
N LYS A 158 0.17 7.59 27.64
CA LYS A 158 1.49 7.98 27.17
C LYS A 158 1.41 8.29 25.68
N SER A 159 1.71 9.53 25.34
CA SER A 159 1.75 9.98 23.95
C SER A 159 2.98 10.86 23.69
N ILE A 160 3.31 11.00 22.43
CA ILE A 160 4.31 11.94 21.90
C ILE A 160 3.72 12.62 20.69
N SER A 161 3.94 13.93 20.56
CA SER A 161 3.34 14.72 19.48
C SER A 161 4.40 15.48 18.69
N PHE A 162 4.12 15.67 17.40
CA PHE A 162 4.87 16.54 16.50
C PHE A 162 3.89 17.23 15.52
N GLY A 163 3.76 18.54 15.62
CA GLY A 163 2.74 19.29 14.88
C GLY A 163 1.34 18.81 15.28
N GLU A 164 0.54 18.44 14.29
CA GLU A 164 -0.81 17.90 14.49
C GLU A 164 -0.85 16.39 14.72
N LYS A 165 0.30 15.71 14.56
CA LYS A 165 0.40 14.27 14.76
C LYS A 165 0.57 13.95 16.25
N GLU A 166 -0.27 13.06 16.75
CA GLU A 166 -0.12 12.47 18.08
C GLU A 166 0.01 10.96 17.96
N PHE A 167 1.01 10.39 18.61
CA PHE A 167 1.26 8.96 18.64
C PHE A 167 1.21 8.47 20.08
N LYS A 168 0.33 7.52 20.36
CA LYS A 168 0.23 6.84 21.66
C LYS A 168 1.14 5.61 21.72
N LEU A 169 1.49 5.19 22.94
CA LEU A 169 2.19 3.92 23.13
C LEU A 169 1.35 2.77 22.56
N GLY A 170 1.97 1.84 21.84
CA GLY A 170 1.27 0.76 21.11
C GLY A 170 0.76 1.15 19.72
N CYS A 171 0.89 2.42 19.32
CA CYS A 171 0.44 2.85 17.98
C CYS A 171 1.22 2.15 16.88
N LYS A 172 0.50 1.67 15.87
CA LYS A 172 1.06 1.13 14.63
C LYS A 172 1.48 2.27 13.72
N VAL A 173 2.73 2.28 13.30
CA VAL A 173 3.31 3.37 12.50
C VAL A 173 4.03 2.85 11.27
N VAL A 174 4.20 3.73 10.28
CA VAL A 174 4.96 3.48 9.05
C VAL A 174 6.03 4.56 8.90
N GLN A 175 7.24 4.15 8.54
CA GLN A 175 8.30 5.06 8.10
C GLN A 175 7.93 5.69 6.77
N THR A 176 8.12 7.01 6.62
CA THR A 176 7.71 7.73 5.42
C THR A 176 8.84 8.15 4.50
N VAL A 177 10.07 8.08 4.98
CA VAL A 177 11.30 8.41 4.25
C VAL A 177 12.34 7.29 4.43
N ASN A 178 13.32 7.22 3.52
CA ASN A 178 14.44 6.30 3.72
C ASN A 178 15.45 6.92 4.69
N ASP A 179 15.89 6.14 5.66
CA ASP A 179 16.99 6.46 6.55
C ASP A 179 18.03 5.36 6.44
N TYR A 180 19.05 5.62 5.66
CA TYR A 180 20.11 4.65 5.36
C TYR A 180 21.03 4.42 6.56
N ASP A 181 21.23 5.44 7.40
CA ASP A 181 22.12 5.35 8.58
C ASP A 181 21.51 4.43 9.65
N ARG A 182 20.21 4.52 9.87
CA ARG A 182 19.47 3.66 10.80
C ARG A 182 18.93 2.39 10.14
N ASN A 183 19.16 2.23 8.82
CA ASN A 183 18.71 1.09 8.01
C ASN A 183 17.20 0.86 8.12
N VAL A 184 16.40 1.94 8.05
CA VAL A 184 14.94 1.90 8.01
C VAL A 184 14.44 2.60 6.76
N PHE A 185 13.46 1.99 6.09
CA PHE A 185 13.08 2.42 4.75
C PHE A 185 11.60 2.84 4.69
N ASN A 186 11.31 3.69 3.72
CA ASN A 186 9.95 4.14 3.44
C ASN A 186 9.03 2.94 3.18
N GLY A 187 7.93 2.88 3.95
CA GLY A 187 6.95 1.79 3.90
C GLY A 187 7.16 0.69 4.95
N GLU A 188 8.27 0.70 5.70
CA GLU A 188 8.44 -0.21 6.83
C GLU A 188 7.45 0.12 7.94
N ILE A 189 6.78 -0.92 8.46
CA ILE A 189 5.76 -0.80 9.51
C ILE A 189 6.31 -1.33 10.82
N GLY A 190 6.08 -0.57 11.88
CA GLY A 190 6.46 -0.92 13.25
C GLY A 190 5.42 -0.49 14.28
N TYR A 191 5.75 -0.66 15.53
CA TYR A 191 4.93 -0.27 16.67
C TYR A 191 5.73 0.62 17.63
N ILE A 192 5.08 1.64 18.19
CA ILE A 192 5.66 2.41 19.27
C ILE A 192 5.66 1.56 20.54
N THR A 193 6.84 1.11 20.95
CA THR A 193 7.01 0.21 22.07
C THR A 193 7.49 0.90 23.36
N PHE A 194 7.90 2.17 23.24
CA PHE A 194 8.33 2.97 24.38
C PHE A 194 8.12 4.47 24.12
N ILE A 195 7.68 5.20 25.13
CA ILE A 195 7.66 6.67 25.16
C ILE A 195 8.25 7.11 26.51
N GLY A 196 9.23 8.00 26.49
CA GLY A 196 9.90 8.49 27.69
C GLY A 196 10.58 9.83 27.50
N LYS A 197 11.25 10.29 28.56
CA LYS A 197 12.02 11.54 28.57
C LYS A 197 13.50 11.24 28.83
N ASP A 198 14.35 11.83 28.02
CA ASP A 198 15.79 11.83 28.24
C ASP A 198 16.16 13.09 29.03
N MET A 199 16.79 12.87 30.19
CA MET A 199 17.18 13.93 31.14
C MET A 199 18.68 14.20 31.08
N SER A 200 19.44 13.55 30.20
CA SER A 200 20.91 13.67 30.14
C SER A 200 21.40 15.01 29.58
N GLY A 201 20.54 15.74 28.86
CA GLY A 201 20.86 17.04 28.28
C GLY A 201 20.47 18.24 29.17
N LYS A 202 20.76 19.47 28.68
CA LYS A 202 20.38 20.73 29.36
C LYS A 202 18.85 20.90 29.47
N LYS A 203 18.09 20.28 28.60
CA LYS A 203 16.61 20.28 28.61
C LYS A 203 16.11 18.85 28.41
N PRO A 204 15.00 18.47 29.13
CA PRO A 204 14.37 17.17 28.88
C PRO A 204 13.89 17.05 27.45
N VAL A 205 14.22 15.93 26.77
CA VAL A 205 13.76 15.62 25.42
C VAL A 205 12.84 14.43 25.49
N THR A 206 11.61 14.60 25.00
CA THR A 206 10.67 13.47 24.85
C THR A 206 11.01 12.69 23.59
N TYR A 207 11.08 11.37 23.71
CA TYR A 207 11.37 10.47 22.59
C TYR A 207 10.48 9.24 22.62
N CYS A 208 10.35 8.59 21.49
CA CYS A 208 9.75 7.25 21.41
C CYS A 208 10.73 6.25 20.81
N LYS A 209 10.45 4.96 21.04
CA LYS A 209 11.11 3.88 20.34
C LYS A 209 10.08 3.13 19.51
N VAL A 210 10.41 2.93 18.24
CA VAL A 210 9.61 2.13 17.31
C VAL A 210 10.32 0.80 17.07
N THR A 211 9.61 -0.29 17.28
CA THR A 211 10.08 -1.64 16.97
C THR A 211 9.54 -2.05 15.61
N TYR A 212 10.44 -2.23 14.65
CA TYR A 212 10.15 -2.74 13.32
C TYR A 212 10.43 -4.24 13.29
N GLN A 213 9.47 -5.01 12.78
CA GLN A 213 9.68 -6.41 12.51
C GLN A 213 10.24 -6.58 11.10
N SER A 214 11.47 -7.01 10.98
CA SER A 214 12.10 -7.31 9.70
C SER A 214 12.40 -8.79 9.57
N PHE A 215 12.36 -9.31 8.34
CA PHE A 215 12.91 -10.60 7.98
C PHE A 215 14.23 -10.36 7.27
N GLY A 216 15.28 -10.98 7.74
CA GLY A 216 16.59 -10.87 7.12
C GLY A 216 17.30 -12.22 7.09
N PRO A 217 18.32 -12.38 6.22
CA PRO A 217 19.10 -13.59 6.18
C PRO A 217 19.75 -13.83 7.55
N LYS A 218 19.69 -15.06 8.04
CA LYS A 218 20.39 -15.46 9.27
C LYS A 218 21.88 -15.41 9.02
N ILE A 219 22.59 -14.62 9.83
CA ILE A 219 24.05 -14.48 9.76
C ILE A 219 24.63 -14.91 11.09
N GLU A 220 25.46 -15.94 11.07
CA GLU A 220 26.20 -16.38 12.24
C GLU A 220 27.60 -15.79 12.26
N LYS A 221 28.01 -15.27 13.43
CA LYS A 221 29.30 -14.63 13.62
C LYS A 221 30.44 -15.62 13.34
N GLY A 222 31.29 -15.29 12.36
CA GLY A 222 32.40 -16.13 11.94
C GLY A 222 32.07 -17.18 10.87
N VAL A 223 30.79 -17.41 10.56
CA VAL A 223 30.33 -18.37 9.54
C VAL A 223 29.78 -17.67 8.31
N GLY A 224 29.12 -16.51 8.49
CA GLY A 224 28.46 -15.78 7.40
C GLY A 224 26.99 -16.17 7.26
N LEU A 225 26.50 -16.22 6.02
CA LEU A 225 25.12 -16.61 5.71
C LEU A 225 24.88 -18.09 6.09
N VAL A 226 23.73 -18.34 6.73
CA VAL A 226 23.29 -19.70 7.10
C VAL A 226 22.39 -20.24 5.99
N PHE A 227 22.65 -21.48 5.57
CA PHE A 227 21.87 -22.19 4.57
C PHE A 227 21.17 -23.39 5.21
N ASP A 228 19.99 -23.75 4.71
CA ASP A 228 19.28 -24.98 5.09
C ASP A 228 19.83 -26.21 4.36
N GLU A 229 19.24 -27.40 4.63
CA GLU A 229 19.65 -28.68 4.02
C GLU A 229 19.50 -28.70 2.50
N ASP A 230 18.61 -27.86 1.94
CA ASP A 230 18.37 -27.70 0.50
C ASP A 230 19.20 -26.56 -0.12
N ASN A 231 20.20 -26.04 0.63
CA ASN A 231 21.08 -24.93 0.21
C ASN A 231 20.37 -23.60 -0.05
N ASN A 232 19.22 -23.36 0.59
CA ASN A 232 18.55 -22.06 0.58
C ASN A 232 19.00 -21.21 1.76
N ILE A 233 19.03 -19.89 1.58
CA ILE A 233 19.33 -18.95 2.67
C ILE A 233 18.25 -19.03 3.73
N VAL A 234 18.66 -19.31 4.97
CA VAL A 234 17.76 -19.28 6.14
C VAL A 234 17.47 -17.84 6.50
N TYR A 235 16.20 -17.51 6.63
CA TYR A 235 15.75 -16.18 7.07
C TYR A 235 15.26 -16.24 8.52
N GLU A 236 15.62 -15.23 9.29
CA GLU A 236 15.16 -15.08 10.67
C GLU A 236 14.41 -13.77 10.87
N LYS A 237 13.51 -13.77 11.86
CA LYS A 237 12.84 -12.57 12.30
C LYS A 237 13.82 -11.74 13.14
N ARG A 238 13.98 -10.47 12.78
CA ARG A 238 14.80 -9.50 13.52
C ARG A 238 13.94 -8.34 13.94
N ASP A 239 13.98 -8.01 15.23
CA ASP A 239 13.39 -6.80 15.74
C ASP A 239 14.43 -5.68 15.71
N LYS A 240 14.13 -4.63 14.96
CA LYS A 240 14.94 -3.42 14.87
C LYS A 240 14.25 -2.32 15.68
N VAL A 241 14.94 -1.79 16.69
CA VAL A 241 14.41 -0.73 17.56
C VAL A 241 15.08 0.58 17.21
N ILE A 242 14.29 1.55 16.77
CA ILE A 242 14.76 2.89 16.38
C ILE A 242 14.18 3.94 17.33
N ARG A 243 15.04 4.86 17.82
CA ARG A 243 14.64 6.04 18.60
C ARG A 243 14.25 7.16 17.66
N TYR A 244 13.17 7.87 17.99
CA TYR A 244 12.69 9.08 17.31
C TYR A 244 12.46 10.19 18.31
N GLU A 245 12.95 11.39 18.01
CA GLU A 245 12.75 12.58 18.84
C GLU A 245 12.65 13.85 17.98
N GLY A 246 11.99 14.86 18.50
CA GLY A 246 11.87 16.16 17.85
C GLY A 246 11.33 16.06 16.42
N SER A 247 12.06 16.61 15.44
CA SER A 247 11.66 16.64 14.03
C SER A 247 11.65 15.26 13.35
N GLU A 248 12.35 14.26 13.89
CA GLU A 248 12.34 12.90 13.33
C GLU A 248 10.96 12.25 13.37
N LEU A 249 10.09 12.70 14.30
CA LEU A 249 8.69 12.24 14.36
C LEU A 249 7.88 12.62 13.11
N ALA A 250 8.33 13.60 12.31
CA ALA A 250 7.73 13.92 11.02
C ALA A 250 7.80 12.75 10.04
N ASP A 251 8.82 11.90 10.20
CA ASP A 251 9.08 10.74 9.33
C ASP A 251 8.16 9.54 9.63
N LEU A 252 7.31 9.67 10.65
CA LEU A 252 6.33 8.66 11.01
C LEU A 252 4.92 9.09 10.61
N ASP A 253 4.13 8.13 10.12
CA ASP A 253 2.67 8.23 10.01
C ASP A 253 2.04 7.01 10.69
N MET A 254 0.77 7.11 11.12
CA MET A 254 0.01 5.93 11.57
C MET A 254 -0.25 4.99 10.40
N ALA A 255 -0.41 3.68 10.68
CA ALA A 255 -0.38 2.63 9.66
C ALA A 255 -1.55 1.63 9.69
N TYR A 256 -2.69 1.99 10.24
CA TYR A 256 -3.93 1.20 10.14
C TYR A 256 -4.58 1.40 8.77
N ALA A 257 -4.62 2.65 8.32
CA ALA A 257 -5.04 3.05 6.98
C ALA A 257 -3.87 3.66 6.21
N LEU A 258 -3.66 3.25 4.97
CA LEU A 258 -2.60 3.73 4.10
C LEU A 258 -3.17 4.19 2.76
N THR A 259 -2.48 5.12 2.12
CA THR A 259 -2.83 5.44 0.73
C THR A 259 -2.52 4.26 -0.18
N THR A 260 -3.29 4.11 -1.25
CA THR A 260 -3.07 3.06 -2.25
C THR A 260 -1.64 3.04 -2.77
N HIS A 261 -1.03 4.21 -2.95
CA HIS A 261 0.36 4.34 -3.36
C HIS A 261 1.34 3.75 -2.32
N LYS A 262 1.12 4.03 -1.03
CA LYS A 262 1.95 3.46 0.05
C LYS A 262 1.74 1.96 0.23
N MET A 263 0.58 1.43 -0.16
CA MET A 263 0.31 -0.01 -0.13
C MET A 263 0.88 -0.76 -1.34
N GLN A 264 1.36 -0.08 -2.38
CA GLN A 264 2.02 -0.76 -3.50
C GLN A 264 3.22 -1.57 -3.02
N GLY A 265 3.40 -2.77 -3.61
CA GLY A 265 4.44 -3.72 -3.17
C GLY A 265 4.09 -4.51 -1.91
N SER A 266 3.14 -4.05 -1.09
CA SER A 266 2.66 -4.77 0.09
C SER A 266 1.31 -5.46 -0.16
N SER A 267 0.94 -6.38 0.73
CA SER A 267 -0.37 -7.05 0.71
C SER A 267 -0.77 -7.47 2.13
N ARG A 268 -2.07 -7.62 2.38
CA ARG A 268 -2.62 -8.08 3.65
C ARG A 268 -3.56 -9.25 3.42
N LYS A 269 -3.81 -10.03 4.46
CA LYS A 269 -4.82 -11.10 4.42
C LYS A 269 -6.19 -10.52 4.09
N THR A 270 -6.58 -9.45 4.80
CA THR A 270 -7.82 -8.71 4.57
C THR A 270 -7.51 -7.24 4.30
N VAL A 271 -8.10 -6.69 3.23
CA VAL A 271 -8.01 -5.27 2.88
C VAL A 271 -9.40 -4.67 2.79
N ILE A 272 -9.60 -3.55 3.47
CA ILE A 272 -10.78 -2.71 3.35
C ILE A 272 -10.43 -1.55 2.40
N CYS A 273 -11.07 -1.50 1.25
CA CYS A 273 -10.91 -0.44 0.27
C CYS A 273 -12.00 0.61 0.50
N VAL A 274 -11.64 1.88 0.71
CA VAL A 274 -12.62 2.94 0.99
C VAL A 274 -12.51 4.03 -0.08
N ILE A 275 -13.60 4.27 -0.81
CA ILE A 275 -13.68 5.30 -1.84
C ILE A 275 -14.98 6.10 -1.75
N ASP A 276 -14.89 7.40 -1.81
CA ASP A 276 -16.02 8.34 -1.87
C ASP A 276 -15.79 9.44 -2.92
N ASN A 277 -16.80 10.28 -3.13
CA ASN A 277 -16.77 11.32 -4.14
C ASN A 277 -15.74 12.43 -3.87
N THR A 278 -15.22 12.59 -2.65
CA THR A 278 -14.14 13.55 -2.36
C THR A 278 -12.80 13.14 -2.96
N HIS A 279 -12.66 11.86 -3.28
CA HIS A 279 -11.49 11.29 -3.93
C HIS A 279 -11.49 11.49 -5.46
N TYR A 280 -12.46 12.17 -6.04
CA TYR A 280 -12.84 12.12 -7.46
C TYR A 280 -11.67 12.32 -8.44
N LYS A 281 -10.67 13.16 -8.10
CA LYS A 281 -9.48 13.40 -8.95
C LYS A 281 -8.52 12.20 -9.03
N LEU A 282 -8.63 11.28 -8.08
CA LEU A 282 -7.78 10.10 -7.95
C LEU A 282 -8.49 8.81 -8.38
N LEU A 283 -9.81 8.90 -8.64
CA LEU A 283 -10.62 7.74 -8.96
C LEU A 283 -10.49 7.37 -10.43
N ASP A 284 -9.85 6.24 -10.68
CA ASP A 284 -9.75 5.58 -11.97
C ASP A 284 -9.67 4.06 -11.80
N ASN A 285 -9.71 3.33 -12.90
CA ASN A 285 -9.66 1.87 -12.90
C ASN A 285 -8.34 1.32 -12.35
N CYS A 286 -7.21 2.00 -12.59
CA CYS A 286 -5.90 1.58 -12.08
C CYS A 286 -5.82 1.71 -10.55
N MET A 287 -6.41 2.80 -10.00
CA MET A 287 -6.52 3.00 -8.55
C MET A 287 -7.30 1.85 -7.92
N LEU A 288 -8.51 1.59 -8.40
CA LEU A 288 -9.38 0.56 -7.86
C LEU A 288 -8.75 -0.84 -8.03
N TYR A 289 -8.25 -1.18 -9.21
CA TYR A 289 -7.51 -2.42 -9.45
C TYR A 289 -6.36 -2.61 -8.46
N THR A 290 -5.55 -1.55 -8.26
CA THR A 290 -4.42 -1.60 -7.35
C THR A 290 -4.87 -1.84 -5.91
N MET A 291 -5.96 -1.20 -5.46
CA MET A 291 -6.52 -1.39 -4.12
C MET A 291 -6.97 -2.83 -3.90
N LEU A 292 -7.81 -3.37 -4.80
CA LEU A 292 -8.37 -4.72 -4.66
C LEU A 292 -7.27 -5.78 -4.63
N THR A 293 -6.27 -5.66 -5.50
CA THR A 293 -5.16 -6.61 -5.59
C THR A 293 -4.19 -6.58 -4.40
N ARG A 294 -4.39 -5.71 -3.41
CA ARG A 294 -3.65 -5.75 -2.13
C ARG A 294 -4.15 -6.85 -1.20
N ALA A 295 -5.37 -7.34 -1.37
CA ALA A 295 -5.95 -8.40 -0.56
C ALA A 295 -5.45 -9.77 -1.00
N LYS A 296 -5.06 -10.62 -0.02
CA LYS A 296 -4.65 -12.01 -0.28
C LYS A 296 -5.81 -13.00 -0.17
N LYS A 297 -6.73 -12.76 0.78
CA LYS A 297 -7.82 -13.70 1.11
C LYS A 297 -9.19 -13.05 1.16
N ARG A 298 -9.30 -11.77 1.53
CA ARG A 298 -10.59 -11.09 1.68
C ARG A 298 -10.45 -9.62 1.33
N CYS A 299 -11.27 -9.16 0.41
CA CYS A 299 -11.37 -7.76 0.00
C CYS A 299 -12.76 -7.21 0.31
N LEU A 300 -12.81 -6.10 1.01
CA LEU A 300 -14.03 -5.42 1.44
C LEU A 300 -14.05 -4.03 0.80
N LEU A 301 -14.76 -3.86 -0.30
CA LEU A 301 -14.93 -2.55 -0.93
C LEU A 301 -16.10 -1.81 -0.28
N CYS A 302 -15.79 -0.75 0.46
CA CYS A 302 -16.71 0.21 1.03
C CYS A 302 -16.72 1.46 0.14
N ALA A 303 -17.82 1.77 -0.52
CA ALA A 303 -17.84 2.79 -1.55
C ALA A 303 -19.15 3.61 -1.57
N GLU A 304 -19.04 4.88 -1.98
CA GLU A 304 -20.20 5.58 -2.55
C GLU A 304 -20.43 5.08 -3.99
N PRO A 305 -21.69 4.83 -4.42
CA PRO A 305 -21.96 4.27 -5.75
C PRO A 305 -21.36 5.11 -6.88
N GLN A 306 -21.44 6.44 -6.80
CA GLN A 306 -20.90 7.33 -7.81
C GLN A 306 -19.37 7.26 -7.90
N ALA A 307 -18.68 7.12 -6.76
CA ALA A 307 -17.22 6.95 -6.72
C ALA A 307 -16.80 5.64 -7.38
N PHE A 308 -17.54 4.57 -7.14
CA PHE A 308 -17.30 3.27 -7.79
C PHE A 308 -17.48 3.37 -9.32
N TYR A 309 -18.61 3.91 -9.79
CA TYR A 309 -18.82 4.09 -11.22
C TYR A 309 -17.78 5.02 -11.86
N LYS A 310 -17.34 6.06 -11.14
CA LYS A 310 -16.25 6.93 -11.60
C LYS A 310 -14.97 6.13 -11.87
N CYS A 311 -14.60 5.21 -10.99
CA CYS A 311 -13.44 4.35 -11.20
C CYS A 311 -13.58 3.51 -12.47
N LEU A 312 -14.76 2.94 -12.73
CA LEU A 312 -15.01 2.11 -13.92
C LEU A 312 -14.97 2.91 -15.23
N ASN A 313 -15.43 4.16 -15.21
CA ASN A 313 -15.57 4.99 -16.38
C ASN A 313 -14.34 5.89 -16.66
N THR A 314 -13.33 5.85 -15.80
CA THR A 314 -12.11 6.64 -15.95
C THR A 314 -10.91 5.72 -16.14
N SER A 315 -10.29 5.79 -17.32
CA SER A 315 -9.05 5.08 -17.60
C SER A 315 -7.86 6.03 -17.46
N ASN A 316 -6.85 5.62 -16.68
CA ASN A 316 -5.63 6.42 -16.49
C ASN A 316 -4.52 6.11 -17.52
N ASN A 317 -4.85 5.38 -18.59
CA ASN A 317 -3.86 4.96 -19.59
C ASN A 317 -3.36 6.10 -20.52
N ALA A 318 -3.82 7.34 -20.30
CA ALA A 318 -3.60 8.46 -21.22
C ALA A 318 -2.52 9.45 -20.71
N ARG A 319 -1.39 8.98 -20.15
CA ARG A 319 -0.22 9.85 -20.07
C ARG A 319 0.41 9.89 -21.45
N SER A 320 0.21 11.00 -22.17
CA SER A 320 0.91 11.25 -23.42
C SER A 320 2.40 11.47 -23.13
N THR A 321 3.24 10.58 -23.56
CA THR A 321 4.70 10.69 -23.45
C THR A 321 5.30 10.67 -24.85
N TRP A 322 6.46 11.34 -25.01
CA TRP A 322 7.16 11.32 -26.30
C TRP A 322 7.61 9.90 -26.67
N LEU A 323 8.00 9.10 -25.68
CA LEU A 323 8.37 7.71 -25.84
C LEU A 323 7.24 6.86 -26.43
N SER A 324 5.99 7.14 -26.06
CA SER A 324 4.81 6.44 -26.60
C SER A 324 4.55 6.70 -28.07
N THR A 325 5.17 7.74 -28.66
CA THR A 325 5.08 8.06 -30.09
C THR A 325 6.10 7.31 -30.94
N ILE A 326 7.11 6.70 -30.32
CA ILE A 326 8.10 5.90 -31.03
C ILE A 326 7.45 4.60 -31.48
N LYS A 327 7.19 4.51 -32.79
CA LYS A 327 6.67 3.27 -33.39
C LYS A 327 7.74 2.17 -33.27
N ARG A 328 7.31 0.96 -32.91
CA ARG A 328 8.15 -0.23 -33.04
C ARG A 328 8.73 -0.24 -34.46
N LYS A 329 10.05 -0.22 -34.58
CA LYS A 329 10.67 -0.51 -35.86
C LYS A 329 10.33 -1.98 -36.16
N GLY A 330 9.31 -2.17 -36.99
CA GLY A 330 9.02 -3.47 -37.55
C GLY A 330 10.20 -3.92 -38.42
N LYS A 331 10.57 -5.18 -38.31
CA LYS A 331 11.23 -5.87 -39.40
C LYS A 331 10.25 -6.08 -40.54
#